data_511dcbf887a61036e7e9f5d4d09f1b6a
#
_entry.id   511dcbf887a61036e7e9f5d4d09f1b6a
#
_cell.length_a   1.000
_cell.length_b   1.000
_cell.length_c   1.000
_cell.angle_alpha   90.00
_cell.angle_beta   90.00
_cell.angle_gamma   90.00
#
_symmetry.space_group_name_H-M   'P 1'
#
loop_
_entity.id
_entity.type
_entity.pdbx_description
1 polymer ?
#
loop_
_entity_poly.entity_id
_entity_poly.type
_entity_poly.pdbx_seq_one_letter_code
_entity_poly.pdbx_strand_id
1 'polypeptide(L)'
;MAFKLTEKQRKYDGKDPTQGKVYRFFDWVWKLFVINTLTLVCCLGVVTILPAITAAFRTIKDCYVEDETHYFKKYFYNFRFCFTDTIVIWLLFIVIYAILFFAYIYYSDLILALEEAGGYDTWANIYSILLGLIILFFLITTIVLFQVPIAVTYFHLRFWDKIRFTFYMTFKHFGITLCLFLLFSVNLMGMLFWPPYIFLFSLSLPLYITYLLTRRPYWAIANNMEYEEDEDEYDLQNKSHVREEYEDDKKNIADAEKKLEEINLEIMGGKKHD
;
A
#
# COMPACT_ATOMS: atom_id res chain seq x y z
N MET A 1 13.31 16.59 13.41
CA MET A 1 12.51 16.24 14.61
C MET A 1 13.07 14.99 15.25
N ALA A 2 13.52 15.05 16.50
CA ALA A 2 13.99 13.88 17.23
C ALA A 2 12.77 13.02 17.60
N PHE A 3 12.80 11.78 17.14
CA PHE A 3 11.78 10.77 17.44
C PHE A 3 11.65 10.64 18.96
N LYS A 4 10.60 11.18 19.54
CA LYS A 4 10.26 10.98 20.96
C LYS A 4 9.81 9.52 21.10
N LEU A 5 10.73 8.66 21.53
CA LEU A 5 10.39 7.32 22.01
C LEU A 5 9.28 7.45 23.05
N THR A 6 8.16 6.77 22.85
CA THR A 6 7.06 6.74 23.79
C THR A 6 7.53 6.25 25.16
N GLU A 7 6.96 6.73 26.26
CA GLU A 7 7.33 6.33 27.63
C GLU A 7 7.34 4.81 27.86
N LYS A 8 6.55 4.05 27.08
CA LYS A 8 6.57 2.59 27.05
C LYS A 8 7.91 2.03 26.57
N GLN A 9 8.57 2.67 25.62
CA GLN A 9 9.88 2.23 25.10
C GLN A 9 11.01 2.54 26.07
N ARG A 10 10.89 3.58 26.93
CA ARG A 10 11.86 3.88 28.00
C ARG A 10 11.77 2.92 29.18
N LYS A 11 10.60 2.34 29.44
CA LYS A 11 10.39 1.42 30.57
C LYS A 11 11.02 0.04 30.34
N TYR A 12 11.35 -0.30 29.09
CA TYR A 12 11.96 -1.58 28.72
C TYR A 12 13.51 -1.60 28.78
N ASP A 13 14.15 -0.49 29.10
CA ASP A 13 15.63 -0.41 29.19
C ASP A 13 16.21 -0.93 30.54
N GLY A 14 15.39 -1.50 31.38
CA GLY A 14 15.74 -2.01 32.69
C GLY A 14 15.78 -3.52 32.81
N LYS A 15 16.95 -4.13 32.64
CA LYS A 15 17.48 -5.33 33.33
C LYS A 15 16.63 -6.60 33.48
N ASP A 16 15.73 -6.93 32.58
CA ASP A 16 15.14 -8.26 32.54
C ASP A 16 16.06 -9.24 31.78
N PRO A 17 16.51 -10.34 32.42
CA PRO A 17 17.41 -11.32 31.80
C PRO A 17 16.79 -12.03 30.60
N THR A 18 15.48 -11.92 30.39
CA THR A 18 14.74 -12.39 29.21
C THR A 18 14.96 -11.52 27.95
N GLN A 19 15.61 -10.37 28.07
CA GLN A 19 15.87 -9.43 26.98
C GLN A 19 17.24 -9.57 26.32
N GLY A 20 17.91 -10.70 26.46
CA GLY A 20 19.15 -11.01 25.73
C GLY A 20 18.93 -10.91 24.21
N LYS A 21 19.96 -10.46 23.47
CA LYS A 21 19.92 -10.39 21.98
C LYS A 21 19.47 -11.71 21.37
N VAL A 22 19.79 -12.83 22.00
CA VAL A 22 19.40 -14.19 21.58
C VAL A 22 17.90 -14.41 21.73
N TYR A 23 17.31 -13.99 22.84
CA TYR A 23 15.86 -14.11 23.05
C TYR A 23 15.06 -13.28 22.01
N ARG A 24 15.47 -12.04 21.75
CA ARG A 24 14.84 -11.19 20.72
C ARG A 24 14.92 -11.82 19.33
N PHE A 25 16.05 -12.48 19.02
CA PHE A 25 16.19 -13.19 17.74
C PHE A 25 15.21 -14.35 17.64
N PHE A 26 15.10 -15.20 18.66
CA PHE A 26 14.17 -16.32 18.66
C PHE A 26 12.70 -15.87 18.67
N ASP A 27 12.37 -14.80 19.38
CA ASP A 27 11.04 -14.20 19.36
C ASP A 27 10.65 -13.70 17.95
N TRP A 28 11.59 -13.05 17.26
CA TRP A 28 11.41 -12.64 15.87
C TRP A 28 11.22 -13.84 14.94
N VAL A 29 12.04 -14.84 15.04
CA VAL A 29 11.95 -16.07 14.24
C VAL A 29 10.59 -16.74 14.47
N TRP A 30 10.14 -16.79 15.71
CA TRP A 30 8.83 -17.33 16.06
C TRP A 30 7.67 -16.50 15.48
N LYS A 31 7.73 -15.17 15.58
CA LYS A 31 6.73 -14.27 14.97
C LYS A 31 6.63 -14.49 13.45
N LEU A 32 7.77 -14.56 12.77
CA LEU A 32 7.81 -14.82 11.32
C LEU A 32 7.23 -16.19 10.97
N PHE A 33 7.55 -17.23 11.75
CA PHE A 33 7.00 -18.58 11.54
C PHE A 33 5.47 -18.59 11.67
N VAL A 34 4.92 -17.98 12.69
CA VAL A 34 3.47 -17.90 12.88
C VAL A 34 2.79 -17.11 11.77
N ILE A 35 3.34 -15.95 11.39
CA ILE A 35 2.81 -15.14 10.27
C ILE A 35 2.86 -15.95 8.97
N ASN A 36 3.93 -16.72 8.71
CA ASN A 36 4.03 -17.60 7.56
C ASN A 36 2.90 -18.62 7.52
N THR A 37 2.71 -19.32 8.63
CA THR A 37 1.68 -20.38 8.75
C THR A 37 0.27 -19.80 8.55
N LEU A 38 -0.04 -18.65 9.17
CA LEU A 38 -1.31 -17.96 8.98
C LEU A 38 -1.53 -17.53 7.53
N THR A 39 -0.49 -17.02 6.89
CA THR A 39 -0.55 -16.59 5.49
C THR A 39 -0.79 -17.79 4.57
N LEU A 40 -0.10 -18.92 4.77
CA LEU A 40 -0.31 -20.14 4.00
C LEU A 40 -1.75 -20.65 4.13
N VAL A 41 -2.29 -20.68 5.34
CA VAL A 41 -3.69 -21.09 5.58
C VAL A 41 -4.65 -20.14 4.85
N CYS A 42 -4.43 -18.84 4.91
CA CYS A 42 -5.27 -17.87 4.20
C CYS A 42 -5.07 -17.91 2.67
N CYS A 43 -3.94 -18.37 2.17
CA CYS A 43 -3.66 -18.54 0.74
C CYS A 43 -4.27 -19.79 0.12
N LEU A 44 -4.93 -20.67 0.88
CA LEU A 44 -5.62 -21.85 0.33
C LEU A 44 -6.73 -21.46 -0.66
N GLY A 45 -7.35 -20.31 -0.50
CA GLY A 45 -8.25 -19.75 -1.49
C GLY A 45 -7.47 -18.93 -2.53
N VAL A 46 -7.64 -19.24 -3.83
CA VAL A 46 -6.99 -18.48 -4.92
C VAL A 46 -7.32 -16.99 -4.84
N VAL A 47 -8.55 -16.66 -4.48
CA VAL A 47 -9.05 -15.27 -4.36
C VAL A 47 -8.43 -14.52 -3.19
N THR A 48 -7.99 -15.23 -2.16
CA THR A 48 -7.46 -14.64 -0.92
C THR A 48 -5.93 -14.51 -0.90
N ILE A 49 -5.22 -14.95 -1.95
CA ILE A 49 -3.75 -14.93 -2.00
C ILE A 49 -3.20 -13.51 -1.80
N LEU A 50 -3.62 -12.55 -2.62
CA LEU A 50 -3.11 -11.18 -2.52
C LEU A 50 -3.52 -10.48 -1.22
N PRO A 51 -4.78 -10.55 -0.75
CA PRO A 51 -5.15 -10.07 0.58
C PRO A 51 -4.33 -10.69 1.71
N ALA A 52 -4.05 -12.00 1.67
CA ALA A 52 -3.26 -12.69 2.68
C ALA A 52 -1.81 -12.21 2.72
N ILE A 53 -1.18 -12.06 1.55
CA ILE A 53 0.19 -11.52 1.43
C ILE A 53 0.25 -10.07 1.91
N THR A 54 -0.73 -9.24 1.55
CA THR A 54 -0.80 -7.84 2.00
C THR A 54 -0.99 -7.74 3.51
N ALA A 55 -1.85 -8.58 4.10
CA ALA A 55 -2.04 -8.65 5.54
C ALA A 55 -0.77 -9.09 6.27
N ALA A 56 -0.05 -10.08 5.73
CA ALA A 56 1.23 -10.53 6.27
C ALA A 56 2.26 -9.40 6.25
N PHE A 57 2.40 -8.68 5.13
CA PHE A 57 3.32 -7.57 4.99
C PHE A 57 3.01 -6.44 5.98
N ARG A 58 1.74 -6.07 6.11
CA ARG A 58 1.29 -5.07 7.08
C ARG A 58 1.53 -5.51 8.52
N THR A 59 1.26 -6.77 8.85
CA THR A 59 1.50 -7.32 10.19
C THR A 59 3.00 -7.34 10.53
N ILE A 60 3.86 -7.68 9.58
CA ILE A 60 5.33 -7.60 9.74
C ILE A 60 5.76 -6.15 10.01
N LYS A 61 5.23 -5.19 9.26
CA LYS A 61 5.48 -3.76 9.47
C LYS A 61 5.07 -3.33 10.87
N ASP A 62 3.84 -3.66 11.30
CA ASP A 62 3.30 -3.28 12.60
C ASP A 62 4.11 -3.93 13.75
N CYS A 63 4.46 -5.23 13.64
CA CYS A 63 5.30 -5.91 14.61
C CYS A 63 6.71 -5.32 14.73
N TYR A 64 7.25 -4.79 13.63
CA TYR A 64 8.56 -4.16 13.63
C TYR A 64 8.54 -2.74 14.22
N VAL A 65 7.48 -1.96 13.94
CA VAL A 65 7.38 -0.55 14.37
C VAL A 65 6.82 -0.44 15.78
N GLU A 66 5.80 -1.23 16.12
CA GLU A 66 5.01 -1.10 17.36
C GLU A 66 5.40 -2.13 18.43
N ASP A 67 6.34 -3.06 18.12
CA ASP A 67 6.72 -4.20 18.97
C ASP A 67 5.51 -4.99 19.50
N GLU A 68 4.53 -5.20 18.61
CA GLU A 68 3.26 -5.85 18.93
C GLU A 68 3.47 -7.30 19.40
N THR A 69 2.92 -7.60 20.58
CA THR A 69 2.97 -8.95 21.17
C THR A 69 1.83 -9.84 20.67
N HIS A 70 0.72 -9.24 20.23
CA HIS A 70 -0.49 -9.96 19.82
C HIS A 70 -0.58 -10.12 18.29
N TYR A 71 0.50 -10.55 17.64
CA TYR A 71 0.63 -10.69 16.18
C TYR A 71 -0.45 -11.56 15.53
N PHE A 72 -0.98 -12.59 16.22
CA PHE A 72 -2.06 -13.44 15.73
C PHE A 72 -3.36 -12.63 15.52
N LYS A 73 -3.81 -11.91 16.55
CA LYS A 73 -5.01 -11.07 16.48
C LYS A 73 -4.83 -9.93 15.48
N LYS A 74 -3.64 -9.34 15.45
CA LYS A 74 -3.28 -8.25 14.53
C LYS A 74 -3.30 -8.72 13.06
N TYR A 75 -2.84 -9.95 12.78
CA TYR A 75 -2.90 -10.52 11.43
C TYR A 75 -4.33 -10.62 10.91
N PHE A 76 -5.26 -11.19 11.68
CA PHE A 76 -6.67 -11.28 11.25
C PHE A 76 -7.35 -9.93 11.12
N TYR A 77 -7.01 -8.98 11.97
CA TYR A 77 -7.48 -7.61 11.84
C TYR A 77 -6.97 -6.98 10.52
N ASN A 78 -5.69 -7.09 10.25
CA ASN A 78 -5.08 -6.60 9.02
C ASN A 78 -5.62 -7.33 7.79
N PHE A 79 -5.87 -8.64 7.89
CA PHE A 79 -6.46 -9.43 6.80
C PHE A 79 -7.85 -8.90 6.42
N ARG A 80 -8.71 -8.70 7.40
CA ARG A 80 -10.05 -8.15 7.15
C ARG A 80 -10.00 -6.73 6.57
N PHE A 81 -9.10 -5.91 7.05
CA PHE A 81 -8.91 -4.55 6.57
C PHE A 81 -8.36 -4.53 5.13
N CYS A 82 -7.30 -5.28 4.85
CA CYS A 82 -6.70 -5.33 3.52
C CYS A 82 -7.55 -6.08 2.50
N PHE A 83 -8.47 -6.96 2.94
CA PHE A 83 -9.28 -7.78 2.07
C PHE A 83 -10.11 -6.95 1.08
N THR A 84 -10.87 -5.97 1.58
CA THR A 84 -11.70 -5.10 0.76
C THR A 84 -10.88 -4.26 -0.21
N ASP A 85 -9.71 -3.84 0.21
CA ASP A 85 -8.83 -2.95 -0.56
C ASP A 85 -8.07 -3.66 -1.67
N THR A 86 -7.75 -4.95 -1.48
CA THR A 86 -6.91 -5.70 -2.42
C THR A 86 -7.66 -6.70 -3.28
N ILE A 87 -8.86 -7.12 -2.88
CA ILE A 87 -9.64 -8.14 -3.59
C ILE A 87 -9.96 -7.71 -5.03
N VAL A 88 -10.39 -6.46 -5.23
CA VAL A 88 -10.76 -5.94 -6.56
C VAL A 88 -9.53 -5.85 -7.46
N ILE A 89 -8.39 -5.39 -6.90
CA ILE A 89 -7.12 -5.35 -7.64
C ILE A 89 -6.70 -6.76 -8.03
N TRP A 90 -6.80 -7.71 -7.10
CA TRP A 90 -6.45 -9.11 -7.35
C TRP A 90 -7.30 -9.75 -8.44
N LEU A 91 -8.62 -9.55 -8.39
CA LEU A 91 -9.52 -10.05 -9.44
C LEU A 91 -9.17 -9.48 -10.82
N LEU A 92 -8.83 -8.19 -10.89
CA LEU A 92 -8.34 -7.57 -12.13
C LEU A 92 -7.09 -8.29 -12.66
N PHE A 93 -6.10 -8.56 -11.79
CA PHE A 93 -4.88 -9.28 -12.17
C PHE A 93 -5.18 -10.72 -12.61
N ILE A 94 -6.09 -11.42 -11.94
CA ILE A 94 -6.51 -12.78 -12.34
C ILE A 94 -7.08 -12.76 -13.77
N VAL A 95 -7.92 -11.79 -14.12
CA VAL A 95 -8.47 -11.66 -15.47
C VAL A 95 -7.34 -11.39 -16.49
N ILE A 96 -6.42 -10.49 -16.17
CA ILE A 96 -5.27 -10.19 -17.05
C ILE A 96 -4.41 -11.46 -17.26
N TYR A 97 -4.09 -12.17 -16.19
CA TYR A 97 -3.32 -13.42 -16.28
C TYR A 97 -4.06 -14.50 -17.07
N ALA A 98 -5.38 -14.62 -16.91
CA ALA A 98 -6.17 -15.57 -17.69
C ALA A 98 -6.09 -15.25 -19.20
N ILE A 99 -6.25 -13.97 -19.57
CA ILE A 99 -6.15 -13.52 -20.98
C ILE A 99 -4.76 -13.84 -21.54
N LEU A 100 -3.69 -13.48 -20.79
CA LEU A 100 -2.32 -13.74 -21.23
C LEU A 100 -2.02 -15.24 -21.35
N PHE A 101 -2.54 -16.05 -20.43
CA PHE A 101 -2.37 -17.50 -20.45
C PHE A 101 -3.07 -18.15 -21.65
N PHE A 102 -4.32 -17.79 -21.94
CA PHE A 102 -5.02 -18.29 -23.12
C PHE A 102 -4.37 -17.82 -24.41
N ALA A 103 -3.90 -16.57 -24.47
CA ALA A 103 -3.14 -16.08 -25.61
C ALA A 103 -1.83 -16.87 -25.80
N TYR A 104 -1.11 -17.16 -24.73
CA TYR A 104 0.11 -17.96 -24.77
C TYR A 104 -0.16 -19.36 -25.35
N ILE A 105 -1.16 -20.08 -24.86
CA ILE A 105 -1.53 -21.41 -25.36
C ILE A 105 -1.88 -21.32 -26.84
N TYR A 106 -2.76 -20.40 -27.22
CA TYR A 106 -3.21 -20.26 -28.61
C TYR A 106 -2.06 -20.03 -29.60
N TYR A 107 -1.15 -19.10 -29.31
CA TYR A 107 -0.02 -18.84 -30.19
C TYR A 107 1.04 -19.94 -30.16
N SER A 108 1.22 -20.63 -29.03
CA SER A 108 2.10 -21.80 -28.93
C SER A 108 1.62 -22.95 -29.80
N ASP A 109 0.33 -23.28 -29.72
CA ASP A 109 -0.27 -24.35 -30.53
C ASP A 109 -0.23 -24.00 -32.03
N LEU A 110 -0.41 -22.74 -32.39
CA LEU A 110 -0.35 -22.28 -33.78
C LEU A 110 1.06 -22.40 -34.36
N ILE A 111 2.10 -22.09 -33.58
CA ILE A 111 3.51 -22.27 -33.98
C ILE A 111 3.81 -23.74 -34.21
N LEU A 112 3.39 -24.63 -33.28
CA LEU A 112 3.60 -26.09 -33.41
C LEU A 112 2.93 -26.64 -34.67
N ALA A 113 1.68 -26.22 -34.94
CA ALA A 113 0.95 -26.65 -36.12
C ALA A 113 1.65 -26.21 -37.44
N LEU A 114 2.28 -25.04 -37.47
CA LEU A 114 3.04 -24.56 -38.63
C LEU A 114 4.38 -25.33 -38.82
N GLU A 115 5.04 -25.67 -37.72
CA GLU A 115 6.26 -26.49 -37.76
C GLU A 115 5.98 -27.90 -38.30
N GLU A 116 4.87 -28.53 -37.86
CA GLU A 116 4.45 -29.85 -38.37
C GLU A 116 4.07 -29.83 -39.86
N ALA A 117 3.51 -28.71 -40.34
CA ALA A 117 3.18 -28.53 -41.76
C ALA A 117 4.39 -28.30 -42.70
N GLY A 118 5.62 -28.24 -42.12
CA GLY A 118 6.86 -28.07 -42.89
C GLY A 118 7.07 -26.65 -43.41
N GLY A 119 6.30 -25.70 -42.97
CA GLY A 119 6.36 -24.30 -43.39
C GLY A 119 7.09 -23.41 -42.36
N TYR A 120 8.41 -23.24 -42.51
CA TYR A 120 9.12 -22.12 -41.91
C TYR A 120 8.80 -20.85 -42.71
N ASP A 121 7.57 -20.38 -42.53
CA ASP A 121 7.05 -19.24 -43.26
C ASP A 121 7.22 -17.96 -42.46
N THR A 122 7.13 -16.81 -43.10
CA THR A 122 7.16 -15.47 -42.50
C THR A 122 6.15 -15.36 -41.32
N TRP A 123 5.06 -16.10 -41.37
CA TRP A 123 4.03 -16.18 -40.35
C TRP A 123 4.49 -16.82 -39.03
N ALA A 124 5.32 -17.88 -39.08
CA ALA A 124 5.89 -18.51 -37.89
C ALA A 124 6.76 -17.52 -37.10
N ASN A 125 7.54 -16.71 -37.80
CA ASN A 125 8.35 -15.66 -37.18
C ASN A 125 7.49 -14.57 -36.53
N ILE A 126 6.39 -14.16 -37.19
CA ILE A 126 5.46 -13.16 -36.62
C ILE A 126 4.82 -13.69 -35.36
N TYR A 127 4.35 -14.94 -35.34
CA TYR A 127 3.75 -15.54 -34.16
C TYR A 127 4.74 -15.74 -33.00
N SER A 128 5.99 -16.07 -33.31
CA SER A 128 7.07 -16.14 -32.31
C SER A 128 7.36 -14.79 -31.66
N ILE A 129 7.34 -13.71 -32.46
CA ILE A 129 7.47 -12.33 -31.90
C ILE A 129 6.28 -11.98 -31.02
N LEU A 130 5.05 -12.32 -31.42
CA LEU A 130 3.85 -12.10 -30.60
C LEU A 130 3.92 -12.89 -29.30
N LEU A 131 4.35 -14.14 -29.33
CA LEU A 131 4.57 -14.96 -28.14
C LEU A 131 5.59 -14.33 -27.18
N GLY A 132 6.71 -13.83 -27.73
CA GLY A 132 7.72 -13.10 -26.95
C GLY A 132 7.13 -11.85 -26.28
N LEU A 133 6.24 -11.15 -26.98
CA LEU A 133 5.56 -9.97 -26.46
C LEU A 133 4.58 -10.32 -25.33
N ILE A 134 3.86 -11.43 -25.46
CA ILE A 134 2.98 -11.96 -24.39
C ILE A 134 3.78 -12.30 -23.14
N ILE A 135 4.93 -12.97 -23.30
CA ILE A 135 5.82 -13.30 -22.17
C ILE A 135 6.34 -12.02 -21.52
N LEU A 136 6.71 -11.01 -22.29
CA LEU A 136 7.14 -9.72 -21.77
C LEU A 136 6.03 -9.03 -20.96
N PHE A 137 4.79 -9.01 -21.45
CA PHE A 137 3.65 -8.47 -20.73
C PHE A 137 3.36 -9.24 -19.44
N PHE A 138 3.47 -10.57 -19.47
CA PHE A 138 3.32 -11.40 -18.28
C PHE A 138 4.36 -11.04 -17.22
N LEU A 139 5.61 -10.84 -17.62
CA LEU A 139 6.70 -10.44 -16.73
C LEU A 139 6.46 -9.05 -16.11
N ILE A 140 6.09 -8.06 -16.92
CA ILE A 140 5.79 -6.70 -16.46
C ILE A 140 4.62 -6.73 -15.46
N THR A 141 3.55 -7.45 -15.78
CA THR A 141 2.38 -7.59 -14.91
C THR A 141 2.76 -8.22 -13.56
N THR A 142 3.63 -9.23 -13.57
CA THR A 142 4.13 -9.88 -12.36
C THR A 142 4.97 -8.92 -11.51
N ILE A 143 5.85 -8.14 -12.13
CA ILE A 143 6.67 -7.14 -11.44
C ILE A 143 5.78 -6.10 -10.76
N VAL A 144 4.74 -5.61 -11.44
CA VAL A 144 3.78 -4.65 -10.87
C VAL A 144 3.00 -5.27 -9.70
N LEU A 145 2.60 -6.53 -9.82
CA LEU A 145 1.88 -7.24 -8.77
C LEU A 145 2.65 -7.27 -7.43
N PHE A 146 3.97 -7.42 -7.45
CA PHE A 146 4.78 -7.40 -6.22
C PHE A 146 4.77 -6.05 -5.49
N GLN A 147 4.47 -4.96 -6.18
CA GLN A 147 4.37 -3.63 -5.57
C GLN A 147 3.01 -3.36 -4.91
N VAL A 148 1.96 -4.11 -5.27
CA VAL A 148 0.60 -3.90 -4.73
C VAL A 148 0.53 -4.02 -3.20
N PRO A 149 1.08 -5.06 -2.55
CA PRO A 149 1.06 -5.18 -1.08
C PRO A 149 1.74 -4.00 -0.39
N ILE A 150 2.82 -3.48 -1.00
CA ILE A 150 3.58 -2.36 -0.46
C ILE A 150 2.75 -1.08 -0.58
N ALA A 151 2.22 -0.78 -1.77
CA ALA A 151 1.41 0.41 -2.02
C ALA A 151 0.17 0.47 -1.11
N VAL A 152 -0.55 -0.65 -0.96
CA VAL A 152 -1.75 -0.72 -0.09
C VAL A 152 -1.41 -0.55 1.40
N THR A 153 -0.22 -1.00 1.83
CA THR A 153 0.18 -0.91 3.23
C THR A 153 0.62 0.49 3.65
N TYR A 154 1.30 1.21 2.75
CA TYR A 154 1.83 2.53 3.07
C TYR A 154 0.87 3.67 2.75
N PHE A 155 -0.08 3.48 1.80
CA PHE A 155 -0.91 4.57 1.28
C PHE A 155 -2.40 4.22 1.30
N HIS A 156 -3.22 5.11 1.86
CA HIS A 156 -4.68 5.02 1.88
C HIS A 156 -5.30 5.73 0.67
N LEU A 157 -4.95 5.27 -0.54
CA LEU A 157 -5.41 5.86 -1.80
C LEU A 157 -6.74 5.25 -2.28
N ARG A 158 -7.46 5.97 -3.15
CA ARG A 158 -8.61 5.44 -3.88
C ARG A 158 -8.16 4.34 -4.86
N PHE A 159 -9.08 3.48 -5.28
CA PHE A 159 -8.78 2.31 -6.14
C PHE A 159 -7.94 2.67 -7.39
N TRP A 160 -8.34 3.66 -8.17
CA TRP A 160 -7.62 4.07 -9.38
C TRP A 160 -6.26 4.70 -9.08
N ASP A 161 -6.17 5.44 -8.00
CA ASP A 161 -4.93 6.07 -7.57
C ASP A 161 -3.93 5.02 -7.05
N LYS A 162 -4.41 3.96 -6.37
CA LYS A 162 -3.58 2.81 -6.00
C LYS A 162 -2.92 2.15 -7.21
N ILE A 163 -3.68 1.92 -8.29
CA ILE A 163 -3.16 1.31 -9.52
C ILE A 163 -2.12 2.22 -10.16
N ARG A 164 -2.45 3.50 -10.37
CA ARG A 164 -1.53 4.49 -10.95
C ARG A 164 -0.26 4.63 -10.10
N PHE A 165 -0.41 4.71 -8.79
CA PHE A 165 0.69 4.83 -7.86
C PHE A 165 1.59 3.59 -7.86
N THR A 166 1.01 2.39 -7.93
CA THR A 166 1.77 1.14 -8.03
C THR A 166 2.63 1.12 -9.30
N PHE A 167 2.06 1.50 -10.44
CA PHE A 167 2.83 1.64 -11.69
C PHE A 167 3.94 2.69 -11.54
N TYR A 168 3.61 3.89 -11.07
CA TYR A 168 4.57 4.96 -10.87
C TYR A 168 5.75 4.52 -9.99
N MET A 169 5.47 3.87 -8.85
CA MET A 169 6.49 3.39 -7.91
C MET A 169 7.36 2.27 -8.49
N THR A 170 6.76 1.39 -9.30
CA THR A 170 7.48 0.33 -10.01
C THR A 170 8.59 0.91 -10.89
N PHE A 171 8.29 1.97 -11.63
CA PHE A 171 9.27 2.60 -12.52
C PHE A 171 10.19 3.58 -11.81
N LYS A 172 9.69 4.37 -10.85
CA LYS A 172 10.49 5.34 -10.09
C LYS A 172 11.59 4.65 -9.27
N HIS A 173 11.27 3.52 -8.65
CA HIS A 173 12.19 2.73 -7.85
C HIS A 173 12.53 1.39 -8.52
N PHE A 174 12.82 1.43 -9.84
CA PHE A 174 13.07 0.23 -10.63
C PHE A 174 14.14 -0.70 -10.03
N GLY A 175 15.22 -0.14 -9.45
CA GLY A 175 16.25 -0.94 -8.77
C GLY A 175 15.72 -1.77 -7.60
N ILE A 176 14.87 -1.17 -6.76
CA ILE A 176 14.22 -1.88 -5.63
C ILE A 176 13.27 -2.95 -6.18
N THR A 177 12.47 -2.59 -7.18
CA THR A 177 11.53 -3.50 -7.82
C THR A 177 12.22 -4.71 -8.43
N LEU A 178 13.37 -4.52 -9.09
CA LEU A 178 14.20 -5.59 -9.63
C LEU A 178 14.75 -6.49 -8.51
N CYS A 179 15.25 -5.90 -7.41
CA CYS A 179 15.69 -6.65 -6.24
C CYS A 179 14.56 -7.50 -5.64
N LEU A 180 13.34 -6.96 -5.57
CA LEU A 180 12.17 -7.71 -5.09
C LEU A 180 11.84 -8.88 -6.03
N PHE A 181 11.83 -8.65 -7.33
CA PHE A 181 11.59 -9.70 -8.31
C PHE A 181 12.62 -10.83 -8.20
N LEU A 182 13.92 -10.51 -8.09
CA LEU A 182 14.98 -11.49 -7.88
C LEU A 182 14.81 -12.25 -6.55
N LEU A 183 14.48 -11.53 -5.46
CA LEU A 183 14.24 -12.13 -4.15
C LEU A 183 13.12 -13.17 -4.21
N PHE A 184 11.98 -12.83 -4.82
CA PHE A 184 10.86 -13.76 -4.96
C PHE A 184 11.16 -14.90 -5.92
N SER A 185 11.93 -14.67 -6.99
CA SER A 185 12.38 -15.73 -7.91
C SER A 185 13.29 -16.74 -7.21
N VAL A 186 14.27 -16.28 -6.44
CA VAL A 186 15.14 -17.14 -5.63
C VAL A 186 14.33 -17.90 -4.56
N ASN A 187 13.37 -17.23 -3.94
CA ASN A 187 12.49 -17.85 -2.96
C ASN A 187 11.64 -18.97 -3.58
N LEU A 188 11.11 -18.77 -4.78
CA LEU A 188 10.35 -19.79 -5.53
C LEU A 188 11.23 -21.01 -5.85
N MET A 189 12.49 -20.79 -6.27
CA MET A 189 13.45 -21.86 -6.45
C MET A 189 13.71 -22.62 -5.14
N GLY A 190 13.86 -21.92 -4.03
CA GLY A 190 14.01 -22.55 -2.70
C GLY A 190 12.84 -23.46 -2.33
N MET A 191 11.61 -23.06 -2.67
CA MET A 191 10.41 -23.89 -2.45
C MET A 191 10.43 -25.17 -3.30
N LEU A 192 10.93 -25.11 -4.53
CA LEU A 192 11.00 -26.27 -5.43
C LEU A 192 12.07 -27.28 -4.98
N PHE A 193 13.24 -26.80 -4.54
CA PHE A 193 14.34 -27.66 -4.14
C PHE A 193 14.20 -28.24 -2.74
N TRP A 194 13.55 -27.53 -1.84
CA TRP A 194 13.39 -27.95 -0.44
C TRP A 194 11.97 -27.73 0.08
N PRO A 195 11.05 -28.68 -0.15
CA PRO A 195 9.64 -28.55 0.23
C PRO A 195 9.36 -28.16 1.70
N PRO A 196 10.13 -28.62 2.73
CA PRO A 196 9.91 -28.17 4.09
C PRO A 196 10.06 -26.67 4.31
N TYR A 197 10.81 -25.97 3.45
CA TYR A 197 10.97 -24.52 3.47
C TYR A 197 9.65 -23.78 3.32
N ILE A 198 8.68 -24.35 2.60
CA ILE A 198 7.34 -23.77 2.40
C ILE A 198 6.67 -23.48 3.75
N PHE A 199 6.74 -24.41 4.68
CA PHE A 199 6.10 -24.28 6.00
C PHE A 199 6.86 -23.36 6.95
N LEU A 200 8.16 -23.22 6.80
CA LEU A 200 9.00 -22.49 7.74
C LEU A 200 8.94 -20.98 7.49
N PHE A 201 9.39 -20.51 6.33
CA PHE A 201 9.62 -19.08 6.10
C PHE A 201 9.36 -18.61 4.68
N SER A 202 8.69 -19.42 3.86
CA SER A 202 8.58 -19.18 2.41
C SER A 202 7.97 -17.84 2.02
N LEU A 203 6.99 -17.35 2.77
CA LEU A 203 6.34 -16.07 2.51
C LEU A 203 6.81 -14.98 3.47
N SER A 204 6.98 -15.31 4.76
CA SER A 204 7.31 -14.31 5.76
C SER A 204 8.73 -13.74 5.63
N LEU A 205 9.71 -14.56 5.28
CA LEU A 205 11.10 -14.10 5.12
C LEU A 205 11.26 -13.12 3.94
N PRO A 206 10.81 -13.44 2.71
CA PRO A 206 10.85 -12.48 1.60
C PRO A 206 10.07 -11.22 1.90
N LEU A 207 8.91 -11.31 2.56
CA LEU A 207 8.11 -10.14 2.95
C LEU A 207 8.84 -9.27 3.99
N TYR A 208 9.54 -9.89 4.94
CA TYR A 208 10.37 -9.15 5.89
C TYR A 208 11.54 -8.42 5.22
N ILE A 209 12.24 -9.09 4.30
CA ILE A 209 13.30 -8.45 3.51
C ILE A 209 12.74 -7.32 2.65
N THR A 210 11.57 -7.54 2.03
CA THR A 210 10.83 -6.52 1.28
C THR A 210 10.56 -5.29 2.15
N TYR A 211 10.07 -5.50 3.38
CA TYR A 211 9.86 -4.41 4.32
C TYR A 211 11.15 -3.64 4.61
N LEU A 212 12.26 -4.32 4.85
CA LEU A 212 13.56 -3.66 5.11
C LEU A 212 14.05 -2.82 3.93
N LEU A 213 13.84 -3.29 2.69
CA LEU A 213 14.24 -2.58 1.47
C LEU A 213 13.35 -1.36 1.19
N THR A 214 12.04 -1.48 1.48
CA THR A 214 11.05 -0.46 1.11
C THR A 214 10.81 0.58 2.20
N ARG A 215 11.12 0.28 3.47
CA ARG A 215 10.80 1.15 4.61
C ARG A 215 11.33 2.59 4.48
N ARG A 216 12.56 2.79 3.96
CA ARG A 216 13.15 4.12 3.84
C ARG A 216 12.52 4.95 2.74
N PRO A 217 12.52 4.50 1.46
CA PRO A 217 12.01 5.30 0.36
C PRO A 217 10.48 5.51 0.42
N TYR A 218 9.73 4.49 0.83
CA TYR A 218 8.27 4.59 0.89
C TYR A 218 7.78 5.40 2.10
N TRP A 219 8.46 5.29 3.24
CA TRP A 219 8.17 6.10 4.41
C TRP A 219 8.43 7.59 4.18
N ALA A 220 9.51 7.94 3.46
CA ALA A 220 9.78 9.32 3.11
C ALA A 220 8.69 9.93 2.20
N ILE A 221 8.16 9.13 1.26
CA ILE A 221 7.08 9.59 0.38
C ILE A 221 5.75 9.69 1.15
N ALA A 222 5.44 8.71 2.01
CA ALA A 222 4.24 8.74 2.84
C ALA A 222 4.22 9.96 3.76
N ASN A 223 5.34 10.27 4.42
CA ASN A 223 5.46 11.46 5.25
C ASN A 223 5.26 12.76 4.45
N ASN A 224 5.84 12.86 3.26
CA ASN A 224 5.66 14.06 2.45
C ASN A 224 4.20 14.25 2.01
N MET A 225 3.48 13.18 1.70
CA MET A 225 2.04 13.26 1.39
C MET A 225 1.21 13.66 2.61
N GLU A 226 1.53 13.14 3.81
CA GLU A 226 0.86 13.51 5.05
C GLU A 226 1.06 14.99 5.40
N TYR A 227 2.26 15.55 5.15
CA TYR A 227 2.53 16.98 5.32
C TYR A 227 1.75 17.85 4.32
N GLU A 228 1.62 17.41 3.06
CA GLU A 228 0.84 18.15 2.05
C GLU A 228 -0.66 18.14 2.40
N GLU A 229 -1.22 17.02 2.89
CA GLU A 229 -2.61 16.93 3.35
C GLU A 229 -2.87 17.82 4.59
N ASP A 230 -1.94 17.84 5.56
CA ASP A 230 -2.03 18.68 6.76
C ASP A 230 -1.94 20.19 6.41
N GLU A 231 -1.09 20.57 5.46
CA GLU A 231 -1.00 21.96 4.96
C GLU A 231 -2.29 22.39 4.26
N ASP A 232 -2.86 21.52 3.42
CA ASP A 232 -4.13 21.79 2.73
C ASP A 232 -5.31 21.91 3.72
N GLU A 233 -5.37 21.06 4.74
CA GLU A 233 -6.40 21.11 5.79
C GLU A 233 -6.25 22.37 6.65
N TYR A 234 -5.02 22.75 7.02
CA TYR A 234 -4.73 23.99 7.74
C TYR A 234 -5.11 25.24 6.94
N ASP A 235 -4.80 25.25 5.64
CA ASP A 235 -5.16 26.33 4.73
C ASP A 235 -6.68 26.45 4.54
N LEU A 236 -7.39 25.33 4.49
CA LEU A 236 -8.86 25.31 4.43
C LEU A 236 -9.50 25.81 5.72
N GLN A 237 -8.97 25.42 6.88
CA GLN A 237 -9.43 25.91 8.19
C GLN A 237 -9.15 27.40 8.34
N ASN A 238 -7.97 27.86 7.94
CA ASN A 238 -7.61 29.28 7.99
C ASN A 238 -8.51 30.13 7.08
N LYS A 239 -8.81 29.64 5.86
CA LYS A 239 -9.76 30.30 4.95
C LYS A 239 -11.19 30.33 5.49
N SER A 240 -11.63 29.30 6.21
CA SER A 240 -12.96 29.26 6.82
C SER A 240 -13.05 30.26 7.99
N HIS A 241 -12.03 30.34 8.85
CA HIS A 241 -11.98 31.30 9.95
C HIS A 241 -11.96 32.75 9.45
N VAL A 242 -11.15 33.06 8.42
CA VAL A 242 -11.11 34.40 7.82
C VAL A 242 -12.46 34.77 7.19
N ARG A 243 -13.17 33.80 6.62
CA ARG A 243 -14.50 34.04 6.05
C ARG A 243 -15.57 34.26 7.13
N GLU A 244 -15.54 33.51 8.23
CA GLU A 244 -16.42 33.71 9.36
C GLU A 244 -16.19 35.08 10.02
N GLU A 245 -14.94 35.48 10.23
CA GLU A 245 -14.57 36.77 10.77
C GLU A 245 -15.04 37.92 9.88
N TYR A 246 -14.90 37.79 8.55
CA TYR A 246 -15.39 38.77 7.59
C TYR A 246 -16.93 38.86 7.56
N GLU A 247 -17.67 37.78 7.71
CA GLU A 247 -19.13 37.78 7.77
C GLU A 247 -19.64 38.39 9.11
N ASP A 248 -18.95 38.18 10.21
CA ASP A 248 -19.27 38.75 11.51
C ASP A 248 -18.97 40.27 11.53
N ASP A 249 -17.86 40.72 10.94
CA ASP A 249 -17.55 42.16 10.80
C ASP A 249 -18.59 42.86 9.92
N LYS A 250 -19.03 42.25 8.83
CA LYS A 250 -20.08 42.78 7.97
C LYS A 250 -21.43 42.89 8.70
N LYS A 251 -21.77 41.94 9.55
CA LYS A 251 -22.97 42.03 10.42
C LYS A 251 -22.86 43.15 11.44
N ASN A 252 -21.71 43.27 12.08
CA ASN A 252 -21.46 44.33 13.06
C ASN A 252 -21.53 45.72 12.43
N ILE A 253 -21.05 45.91 11.21
CA ILE A 253 -21.16 47.15 10.46
C ILE A 253 -22.62 47.48 10.11
N ALA A 254 -23.39 46.47 9.64
CA ALA A 254 -24.78 46.68 9.31
C ALA A 254 -25.66 47.02 10.54
N ASP A 255 -25.37 46.40 11.68
CA ASP A 255 -26.04 46.70 12.97
C ASP A 255 -25.65 48.12 13.50
N ALA A 256 -24.40 48.53 13.27
CA ALA A 256 -23.95 49.87 13.63
C ALA A 256 -24.60 50.94 12.75
N GLU A 257 -24.75 50.68 11.42
CA GLU A 257 -25.46 51.58 10.49
C GLU A 257 -26.94 51.72 10.87
N LYS A 258 -27.64 50.65 11.22
CA LYS A 258 -29.02 50.69 11.71
C LYS A 258 -29.17 51.52 12.96
N LYS A 259 -28.28 51.37 13.93
CA LYS A 259 -28.29 52.20 15.16
C LYS A 259 -28.05 53.66 14.87
N LEU A 260 -27.18 53.98 13.93
CA LEU A 260 -26.94 55.33 13.46
C LEU A 260 -28.17 55.94 12.79
N GLU A 261 -28.89 55.19 11.98
CA GLU A 261 -30.16 55.62 11.39
C GLU A 261 -31.24 55.86 12.45
N GLU A 262 -31.38 54.98 13.44
CA GLU A 262 -32.32 55.14 14.56
C GLU A 262 -32.00 56.42 15.35
N ILE A 263 -30.74 56.66 15.68
CA ILE A 263 -30.29 57.86 16.40
C ILE A 263 -30.56 59.14 15.55
N ASN A 264 -30.30 59.09 14.25
CA ASN A 264 -30.59 60.23 13.38
C ASN A 264 -32.08 60.51 13.26
N LEU A 265 -32.93 59.50 13.24
CA LEU A 265 -34.39 59.65 13.24
C LEU A 265 -34.90 60.22 14.58
N GLU A 266 -34.34 59.86 15.72
CA GLU A 266 -34.66 60.43 17.02
C GLU A 266 -34.26 61.92 17.12
N ILE A 267 -33.06 62.27 16.60
CA ILE A 267 -32.59 63.66 16.59
C ILE A 267 -33.43 64.54 15.64
N MET A 268 -33.88 63.98 14.50
CA MET A 268 -34.76 64.74 13.58
C MET A 268 -36.21 64.82 14.10
N GLY A 269 -36.69 63.75 14.81
CA GLY A 269 -38.02 63.72 15.40
C GLY A 269 -38.15 64.67 16.59
N GLY A 270 -37.08 64.86 17.39
CA GLY A 270 -37.04 65.77 18.55
C GLY A 270 -37.02 67.31 18.22
N LYS A 271 -36.90 67.67 16.93
CA LYS A 271 -36.92 69.11 16.51
C LYS A 271 -38.31 69.60 16.10
N LYS A 272 -39.38 68.90 16.42
CA LYS A 272 -40.78 69.29 16.10
C LYS A 272 -41.63 69.70 17.33
N HIS A 273 -41.01 70.02 18.46
CA HIS A 273 -41.71 70.61 19.59
C HIS A 273 -40.88 71.76 20.15
N ASP A 274 -40.96 72.92 19.55
CA ASP A 274 -40.91 74.26 20.16
C ASP A 274 -41.55 75.27 19.18
#